data_451390220f94598d0bca84037938982b
#
_entry.id   451390220f94598d0bca84037938982b
#
_cell.length_a   1.000
_cell.length_b   1.000
_cell.length_c   1.000
_cell.angle_alpha   90.00
_cell.angle_beta   90.00
_cell.angle_gamma   90.00
#
_symmetry.space_group_name_H-M   'P 1'
#
loop_
_entity.id
_entity.type
_entity.pdbx_description
1 polymer ?
#
loop_
_entity_poly.entity_id
_entity_poly.type
_entity_poly.pdbx_seq_one_letter_code
_entity_poly.pdbx_strand_id
1 'polypeptide(L)'
;IVGTWLAASKTIELEEIHRFGNEQKMMDGHLRWDFEALFNELKTGLKKAFAKYGDEIKSIGIDTWGVDYGLLDKEGRLIANPICYRDDRTKGMMDAAFQKLPKEEFFQHAANQFMEINTAFQLISETDLQRAERLLFMPDLFNYFLTGKCYNEFTRASTSQLLNTKTHQWDDVIFEKLNLPKHLMQEIIYPGTMIGELTAELAAEV
;
A
#
# COMPACT_ATOMS: atom_id res chain seq x y z
N ILE A 1 15.53 1.17 -1.48
CA ILE A 1 16.41 2.11 -2.21
C ILE A 1 15.79 3.49 -2.12
N VAL A 2 16.57 4.49 -1.71
CA VAL A 2 16.20 5.91 -1.74
C VAL A 2 17.11 6.59 -2.77
N GLY A 3 16.51 7.35 -3.68
CA GLY A 3 17.23 8.10 -4.69
C GLY A 3 16.76 9.55 -4.75
N THR A 4 17.53 10.43 -5.35
CA THR A 4 17.18 11.83 -5.59
C THR A 4 17.14 12.11 -7.09
N TRP A 5 16.27 13.05 -7.48
CA TRP A 5 16.14 13.52 -8.84
C TRP A 5 16.57 14.98 -8.94
N LEU A 6 17.47 15.27 -9.88
CA LEU A 6 17.99 16.62 -10.13
C LEU A 6 17.43 17.15 -11.45
N ALA A 7 16.60 18.19 -11.39
CA ALA A 7 15.89 18.73 -12.55
C ALA A 7 16.69 19.82 -13.33
N ALA A 8 17.84 20.25 -12.84
CA ALA A 8 18.57 21.39 -13.38
C ALA A 8 19.08 21.22 -14.84
N SER A 9 19.30 19.99 -15.29
CA SER A 9 19.89 19.68 -16.59
C SER A 9 18.91 19.25 -17.68
N LYS A 10 17.61 19.20 -17.42
CA LYS A 10 16.56 18.54 -18.24
C LYS A 10 16.79 17.02 -18.41
N THR A 11 17.62 16.42 -17.60
CA THR A 11 17.89 14.99 -17.54
C THR A 11 17.49 14.45 -16.18
N ILE A 12 17.06 13.20 -16.16
CA ILE A 12 16.84 12.50 -14.88
C ILE A 12 18.18 11.85 -14.50
N GLU A 13 18.72 12.26 -13.38
CA GLU A 13 19.88 11.62 -12.78
C GLU A 13 19.43 10.90 -11.52
N LEU A 14 19.65 9.60 -11.45
CA LEU A 14 19.31 8.79 -10.28
C LEU A 14 20.58 8.55 -9.47
N GLU A 15 20.51 8.88 -8.19
CA GLU A 15 21.56 8.55 -7.23
C GLU A 15 20.98 7.66 -6.14
N GLU A 16 21.67 6.57 -5.86
CA GLU A 16 21.35 5.72 -4.72
C GLU A 16 21.92 6.35 -3.45
N ILE A 17 21.05 6.90 -2.61
CA ILE A 17 21.43 7.51 -1.33
C ILE A 17 21.47 6.47 -0.22
N HIS A 18 20.56 5.52 -0.23
CA HIS A 18 20.44 4.50 0.79
C HIS A 18 19.86 3.20 0.23
N ARG A 19 20.42 2.09 0.68
CA ARG A 19 19.95 0.74 0.33
C ARG A 19 19.94 -0.13 1.58
N PHE A 20 18.91 -0.95 1.73
CA PHE A 20 18.77 -1.87 2.88
C PHE A 20 18.10 -3.17 2.43
N GLY A 21 18.18 -4.19 3.28
CA GLY A 21 17.48 -5.45 3.08
C GLY A 21 16.00 -5.32 3.37
N ASN A 22 15.19 -6.05 2.62
CA ASN A 22 13.74 -6.13 2.83
C ASN A 22 13.33 -7.60 2.84
N GLU A 23 13.52 -8.23 3.99
CA GLU A 23 13.20 -9.65 4.19
C GLU A 23 11.89 -9.79 4.96
N GLN A 24 11.07 -10.75 4.54
CA GLN A 24 9.87 -11.15 5.27
C GLN A 24 10.29 -11.93 6.51
N LYS A 25 9.53 -11.78 7.58
CA LYS A 25 9.74 -12.48 8.84
C LYS A 25 8.51 -13.28 9.23
N MET A 26 8.71 -14.46 9.78
CA MET A 26 7.63 -15.22 10.40
C MET A 26 7.26 -14.57 11.74
N MET A 27 6.03 -14.05 11.85
CA MET A 27 5.48 -13.40 13.04
C MET A 27 4.04 -13.83 13.23
N ASP A 28 3.66 -14.26 14.44
CA ASP A 28 2.29 -14.67 14.79
C ASP A 28 1.68 -15.70 13.84
N GLY A 29 2.50 -16.64 13.36
CA GLY A 29 2.08 -17.71 12.45
C GLY A 29 1.94 -17.29 10.98
N HIS A 30 2.26 -16.06 10.61
CA HIS A 30 2.21 -15.53 9.26
C HIS A 30 3.54 -14.97 8.79
N LEU A 31 3.75 -14.99 7.49
CA LEU A 31 4.88 -14.32 6.85
C LEU A 31 4.55 -12.83 6.71
N ARG A 32 5.26 -11.96 7.44
CA ARG A 32 4.97 -10.53 7.54
C ARG A 32 6.13 -9.64 7.10
N TRP A 33 5.79 -8.43 6.70
CA TRP A 33 6.74 -7.33 6.55
C TRP A 33 6.94 -6.64 7.90
N ASP A 34 8.17 -6.43 8.31
CA ASP A 34 8.50 -5.63 9.49
C ASP A 34 8.38 -4.14 9.14
N PHE A 35 7.15 -3.61 9.24
CA PHE A 35 6.85 -2.26 8.79
C PHE A 35 7.64 -1.20 9.55
N GLU A 36 7.81 -1.36 10.87
CA GLU A 36 8.58 -0.42 11.68
C GLU A 36 10.04 -0.37 11.23
N ALA A 37 10.67 -1.53 11.00
CA ALA A 37 12.03 -1.59 10.50
C ALA A 37 12.15 -0.93 9.11
N LEU A 38 11.21 -1.18 8.20
CA LEU A 38 11.19 -0.57 6.87
C LEU A 38 11.03 0.95 6.95
N PHE A 39 10.14 1.43 7.81
CA PHE A 39 9.92 2.87 7.99
C PHE A 39 11.14 3.57 8.62
N ASN A 40 11.85 2.92 9.55
CA ASN A 40 13.09 3.44 10.10
C ASN A 40 14.21 3.52 9.05
N GLU A 41 14.30 2.54 8.14
CA GLU A 41 15.24 2.59 7.02
C GLU A 41 14.87 3.70 6.01
N LEU A 42 13.59 3.93 5.78
CA LEU A 42 13.12 5.05 4.97
C LEU A 42 13.53 6.39 5.60
N LYS A 43 13.30 6.58 6.91
CA LYS A 43 13.75 7.78 7.64
C LYS A 43 15.28 7.96 7.56
N THR A 44 16.03 6.89 7.68
CA THR A 44 17.50 6.91 7.52
C THR A 44 17.88 7.41 6.12
N GLY A 45 17.19 6.94 5.09
CA GLY A 45 17.37 7.41 3.71
C GLY A 45 17.04 8.89 3.54
N LEU A 46 15.93 9.35 4.13
CA LEU A 46 15.53 10.76 4.11
C LEU A 46 16.57 11.65 4.81
N LYS A 47 17.03 11.28 6.00
CA LYS A 47 18.10 12.02 6.71
C LYS A 47 19.35 12.19 5.86
N LYS A 48 19.81 11.11 5.21
CA LYS A 48 20.96 11.16 4.30
C LYS A 48 20.71 12.08 3.10
N ALA A 49 19.51 12.02 2.52
CA ALA A 49 19.14 12.86 1.40
C ALA A 49 19.09 14.35 1.78
N PHE A 50 18.42 14.68 2.88
CA PHE A 50 18.35 16.06 3.37
C PHE A 50 19.72 16.60 3.82
N ALA A 51 20.55 15.78 4.46
CA ALA A 51 21.92 16.17 4.81
C ALA A 51 22.77 16.51 3.57
N LYS A 52 22.51 15.87 2.43
CA LYS A 52 23.25 16.08 1.18
C LYS A 52 22.71 17.24 0.35
N TYR A 53 21.39 17.35 0.23
CA TYR A 53 20.73 18.23 -0.73
C TYR A 53 19.93 19.37 -0.08
N GLY A 54 19.56 19.25 1.20
CA GLY A 54 18.86 20.31 1.93
C GLY A 54 17.62 20.82 1.19
N ASP A 55 17.53 22.12 1.03
CA ASP A 55 16.41 22.85 0.38
C ASP A 55 16.26 22.59 -1.14
N GLU A 56 17.22 21.90 -1.75
CA GLU A 56 17.10 21.49 -3.16
C GLU A 56 16.04 20.39 -3.35
N ILE A 57 15.74 19.60 -2.29
CA ILE A 57 14.68 18.60 -2.32
C ILE A 57 13.32 19.30 -2.41
N LYS A 58 12.57 19.03 -3.46
CA LYS A 58 11.27 19.67 -3.73
C LYS A 58 10.08 18.73 -3.47
N SER A 59 10.28 17.43 -3.55
CA SER A 59 9.22 16.45 -3.31
C SER A 59 9.79 15.09 -2.90
N ILE A 60 8.94 14.31 -2.24
CA ILE A 60 9.18 12.92 -1.89
C ILE A 60 8.10 12.11 -2.57
N GLY A 61 8.46 11.06 -3.28
CA GLY A 61 7.54 10.09 -3.85
C GLY A 61 7.85 8.70 -3.29
N ILE A 62 6.80 7.92 -3.03
CA ILE A 62 6.92 6.56 -2.52
C ILE A 62 6.43 5.58 -3.58
N ASP A 63 7.28 4.62 -3.92
CA ASP A 63 6.91 3.44 -4.69
C ASP A 63 7.35 2.17 -3.95
N THR A 64 6.51 1.15 -3.99
CA THR A 64 6.76 -0.14 -3.36
C THR A 64 6.27 -1.28 -4.25
N TRP A 65 5.88 -2.40 -3.65
CA TRP A 65 5.22 -3.52 -4.33
C TRP A 65 3.69 -3.43 -4.22
N GLY A 66 2.97 -4.13 -5.09
CA GLY A 66 1.51 -4.19 -5.10
C GLY A 66 0.93 -5.20 -4.13
N VAL A 67 -0.38 -5.23 -4.08
CA VAL A 67 -1.31 -6.16 -3.44
C VAL A 67 -1.32 -6.22 -1.91
N ASP A 68 -0.21 -5.95 -1.24
CA ASP A 68 -0.13 -5.95 0.23
C ASP A 68 -0.62 -4.64 0.84
N TYR A 69 -1.11 -4.73 2.06
CA TYR A 69 -1.72 -3.62 2.77
C TYR A 69 -1.48 -3.69 4.28
N GLY A 70 -1.62 -2.56 4.94
CA GLY A 70 -1.77 -2.46 6.39
C GLY A 70 -3.18 -2.06 6.78
N LEU A 71 -3.63 -2.54 7.92
CA LEU A 71 -4.91 -2.19 8.55
C LEU A 71 -4.65 -1.23 9.71
N LEU A 72 -5.36 -0.11 9.73
CA LEU A 72 -5.30 0.86 10.82
C LEU A 72 -6.57 0.76 11.67
N ASP A 73 -6.40 0.91 12.98
CA ASP A 73 -7.52 1.05 13.93
C ASP A 73 -8.12 2.47 13.88
N LYS A 74 -9.13 2.71 14.70
CA LYS A 74 -9.83 4.01 14.80
C LYS A 74 -8.92 5.15 15.31
N GLU A 75 -7.86 4.83 16.04
CA GLU A 75 -6.86 5.78 16.49
C GLU A 75 -5.76 6.02 15.43
N GLY A 76 -5.82 5.35 14.27
CA GLY A 76 -4.84 5.46 13.20
C GLY A 76 -3.56 4.66 13.44
N ARG A 77 -3.56 3.72 14.38
CA ARG A 77 -2.41 2.85 14.67
C ARG A 77 -2.48 1.60 13.80
N LEU A 78 -1.32 1.13 13.35
CA LEU A 78 -1.22 -0.15 12.64
C LEU A 78 -1.60 -1.29 13.59
N ILE A 79 -2.62 -2.08 13.21
CA ILE A 79 -3.15 -3.17 14.03
C ILE A 79 -2.12 -4.30 14.21
N ALA A 80 -1.43 -4.63 13.11
CA ALA A 80 -0.36 -5.62 13.07
C ALA A 80 0.53 -5.35 11.86
N ASN A 81 1.72 -5.91 11.85
CA ASN A 81 2.60 -5.87 10.69
C ASN A 81 1.88 -6.45 9.44
N PRO A 82 1.97 -5.79 8.26
CA PRO A 82 1.34 -6.26 7.03
C PRO A 82 1.76 -7.70 6.69
N ILE A 83 0.79 -8.53 6.30
CA ILE A 83 1.07 -9.89 5.86
C ILE A 83 1.61 -9.84 4.43
N CYS A 84 2.68 -10.58 4.18
CA CYS A 84 3.30 -10.67 2.86
C CYS A 84 2.42 -11.49 1.90
N TYR A 85 2.31 -11.08 0.66
CA TYR A 85 1.59 -11.79 -0.41
C TYR A 85 2.08 -13.24 -0.65
N ARG A 86 3.24 -13.60 -0.11
CA ARG A 86 3.78 -14.98 -0.19
C ARG A 86 3.34 -15.85 0.97
N ASP A 87 2.54 -15.33 1.90
CA ASP A 87 1.94 -16.11 2.97
C ASP A 87 0.92 -17.11 2.40
N ASP A 88 0.87 -18.29 2.99
CA ASP A 88 0.01 -19.38 2.52
C ASP A 88 -1.48 -19.18 2.80
N ARG A 89 -1.87 -18.11 3.52
CA ARG A 89 -3.25 -17.83 3.93
C ARG A 89 -4.24 -17.68 2.76
N THR A 90 -3.75 -17.34 1.59
CA THR A 90 -4.60 -17.12 0.38
C THR A 90 -4.87 -18.41 -0.40
N LYS A 91 -4.27 -19.54 -0.03
CA LYS A 91 -4.49 -20.82 -0.71
C LYS A 91 -5.97 -21.18 -0.72
N GLY A 92 -6.54 -21.40 -1.91
CA GLY A 92 -7.96 -21.74 -2.10
C GLY A 92 -8.94 -20.55 -1.99
N MET A 93 -8.48 -19.36 -1.62
CA MET A 93 -9.37 -18.18 -1.49
C MET A 93 -9.91 -17.70 -2.85
N MET A 94 -9.15 -17.90 -3.91
CA MET A 94 -9.59 -17.59 -5.27
C MET A 94 -10.77 -18.48 -5.69
N ASP A 95 -10.71 -19.77 -5.44
CA ASP A 95 -11.82 -20.70 -5.72
C ASP A 95 -13.06 -20.38 -4.86
N ALA A 96 -12.84 -20.06 -3.58
CA ALA A 96 -13.92 -19.64 -2.69
C ALA A 96 -14.59 -18.33 -3.16
N ALA A 97 -13.82 -17.39 -3.70
CA ALA A 97 -14.35 -16.18 -4.31
C ALA A 97 -15.20 -16.46 -5.55
N PHE A 98 -14.72 -17.34 -6.44
CA PHE A 98 -15.45 -17.68 -7.67
C PHE A 98 -16.77 -18.44 -7.44
N GLN A 99 -16.93 -19.08 -6.29
CA GLN A 99 -18.23 -19.65 -5.88
C GLN A 99 -19.27 -18.56 -5.54
N LYS A 100 -18.82 -17.37 -5.09
CA LYS A 100 -19.71 -16.26 -4.75
C LYS A 100 -19.89 -15.27 -5.90
N LEU A 101 -18.84 -15.05 -6.68
CA LEU A 101 -18.82 -14.17 -7.86
C LEU A 101 -18.14 -14.93 -9.00
N PRO A 102 -18.89 -15.42 -10.02
CA PRO A 102 -18.33 -16.18 -11.13
C PRO A 102 -17.16 -15.45 -11.80
N LYS A 103 -16.13 -16.18 -12.20
CA LYS A 103 -14.87 -15.64 -12.74
C LYS A 103 -15.08 -14.65 -13.87
N GLU A 104 -15.99 -14.96 -14.81
CA GLU A 104 -16.30 -14.13 -15.97
C GLU A 104 -16.94 -12.80 -15.55
N GLU A 105 -17.89 -12.86 -14.60
CA GLU A 105 -18.54 -11.67 -14.05
C GLU A 105 -17.53 -10.83 -13.26
N PHE A 106 -16.72 -11.47 -12.39
CA PHE A 106 -15.67 -10.78 -11.64
C PHE A 106 -14.70 -10.06 -12.57
N PHE A 107 -14.28 -10.70 -13.67
CA PHE A 107 -13.39 -10.09 -14.65
C PHE A 107 -14.01 -8.89 -15.35
N GLN A 108 -15.34 -8.88 -15.61
CA GLN A 108 -16.02 -7.73 -16.21
C GLN A 108 -15.98 -6.47 -15.33
N HIS A 109 -15.84 -6.64 -14.02
CA HIS A 109 -15.71 -5.56 -13.06
C HIS A 109 -14.25 -5.11 -12.87
N ALA A 110 -13.38 -6.02 -12.49
CA ALA A 110 -12.00 -5.70 -12.11
C ALA A 110 -11.01 -5.70 -13.30
N ALA A 111 -11.29 -6.47 -14.36
CA ALA A 111 -10.50 -6.60 -15.59
C ALA A 111 -8.97 -6.77 -15.35
N ASN A 112 -8.59 -7.45 -14.29
CA ASN A 112 -7.21 -7.69 -13.90
C ASN A 112 -6.92 -9.20 -13.89
N GLN A 113 -5.64 -9.57 -14.02
CA GLN A 113 -5.21 -10.96 -13.93
C GLN A 113 -5.51 -11.51 -12.52
N PHE A 114 -6.20 -12.65 -12.46
CA PHE A 114 -6.41 -13.36 -11.20
C PHE A 114 -5.16 -14.08 -10.75
N MET A 115 -4.71 -13.74 -9.56
CA MET A 115 -3.61 -14.40 -8.85
C MET A 115 -3.98 -14.51 -7.38
N GLU A 116 -3.66 -15.60 -6.71
CA GLU A 116 -3.95 -15.81 -5.29
C GLU A 116 -3.46 -14.67 -4.39
N ILE A 117 -2.43 -13.96 -4.83
CA ILE A 117 -1.84 -12.83 -4.12
C ILE A 117 -2.66 -11.53 -4.18
N ASN A 118 -3.67 -11.41 -5.07
CA ASN A 118 -4.45 -10.17 -5.16
C ASN A 118 -5.14 -9.84 -3.84
N THR A 119 -5.25 -8.56 -3.53
CA THR A 119 -5.77 -8.04 -2.26
C THR A 119 -7.16 -8.58 -1.92
N ALA A 120 -8.05 -8.73 -2.90
CA ALA A 120 -9.39 -9.29 -2.67
C ALA A 120 -9.34 -10.67 -2.01
N PHE A 121 -8.42 -11.55 -2.46
CA PHE A 121 -8.27 -12.89 -1.90
C PHE A 121 -7.56 -12.87 -0.54
N GLN A 122 -6.63 -11.95 -0.34
CA GLN A 122 -6.02 -11.72 0.96
C GLN A 122 -7.09 -11.26 1.99
N LEU A 123 -8.01 -10.37 1.61
CA LEU A 123 -9.08 -9.90 2.49
C LEU A 123 -10.09 -10.99 2.88
N ILE A 124 -10.36 -11.96 1.99
CA ILE A 124 -11.23 -13.10 2.32
C ILE A 124 -10.65 -13.93 3.47
N SER A 125 -9.33 -14.03 3.57
CA SER A 125 -8.62 -14.75 4.63
C SER A 125 -8.27 -13.89 5.86
N GLU A 126 -8.59 -12.58 5.83
CA GLU A 126 -8.19 -11.66 6.89
C GLU A 126 -9.06 -11.79 8.14
N THR A 127 -8.44 -11.89 9.31
CA THR A 127 -9.11 -12.09 10.60
C THR A 127 -9.33 -10.80 11.38
N ASP A 128 -8.55 -9.76 11.10
CA ASP A 128 -8.55 -8.50 11.85
C ASP A 128 -9.51 -7.42 11.30
N LEU A 129 -10.32 -7.74 10.28
CA LEU A 129 -11.20 -6.78 9.61
C LEU A 129 -12.17 -6.07 10.57
N GLN A 130 -12.62 -6.75 11.63
CA GLN A 130 -13.53 -6.16 12.62
C GLN A 130 -12.89 -5.09 13.50
N ARG A 131 -11.56 -5.07 13.60
CA ARG A 131 -10.77 -4.09 14.36
C ARG A 131 -10.30 -2.93 13.48
N ALA A 132 -10.43 -3.10 12.17
CA ALA A 132 -9.92 -2.16 11.19
C ALA A 132 -10.92 -1.04 10.92
N GLU A 133 -10.40 0.17 10.76
CA GLU A 133 -11.13 1.37 10.31
C GLU A 133 -10.68 1.80 8.91
N ARG A 134 -9.42 1.51 8.54
CA ARG A 134 -8.83 1.88 7.26
C ARG A 134 -7.92 0.80 6.73
N LEU A 135 -7.94 0.64 5.41
CA LEU A 135 -6.97 -0.15 4.65
C LEU A 135 -6.11 0.79 3.81
N LEU A 136 -4.80 0.63 3.93
CA LEU A 136 -3.83 1.36 3.12
C LEU A 136 -2.88 0.37 2.44
N PHE A 137 -2.72 0.47 1.11
CA PHE A 137 -1.69 -0.29 0.40
C PHE A 137 -0.31 0.12 0.87
N MET A 138 0.69 -0.70 0.63
CA MET A 138 2.03 -0.44 1.19
C MET A 138 2.56 0.97 0.93
N PRO A 139 2.53 1.55 -0.31
CA PRO A 139 3.00 2.92 -0.49
C PRO A 139 2.10 3.95 0.20
N ASP A 140 0.78 3.72 0.24
CA ASP A 140 -0.17 4.60 0.93
C ASP A 140 0.06 4.56 2.44
N LEU A 141 0.43 3.40 3.00
CA LEU A 141 0.77 3.24 4.39
C LEU A 141 2.04 4.05 4.76
N PHE A 142 3.08 3.98 3.93
CA PHE A 142 4.26 4.83 4.12
C PHE A 142 3.91 6.32 4.03
N ASN A 143 3.11 6.71 3.04
CA ASN A 143 2.64 8.09 2.88
C ASN A 143 1.81 8.57 4.08
N TYR A 144 0.98 7.70 4.64
CA TYR A 144 0.23 8.00 5.86
C TYR A 144 1.16 8.32 7.04
N PHE A 145 2.16 7.50 7.29
CA PHE A 145 3.12 7.74 8.37
C PHE A 145 4.04 8.94 8.10
N LEU A 146 4.20 9.34 6.84
CA LEU A 146 4.92 10.57 6.49
C LEU A 146 4.08 11.84 6.68
N THR A 147 2.77 11.79 6.38
CA THR A 147 1.93 13.00 6.19
C THR A 147 0.71 13.07 7.10
N GLY A 148 0.32 11.94 7.71
CA GLY A 148 -0.95 11.81 8.45
C GLY A 148 -2.20 11.76 7.56
N LYS A 149 -2.08 11.64 6.22
CA LYS A 149 -3.19 11.63 5.26
C LYS A 149 -3.47 10.22 4.75
N CYS A 150 -4.77 9.87 4.66
CA CYS A 150 -5.24 8.57 4.21
C CYS A 150 -5.87 8.68 2.82
N TYR A 151 -5.28 7.98 1.85
CA TYR A 151 -5.77 7.81 0.49
C TYR A 151 -5.43 6.42 -0.01
N ASN A 152 -6.04 5.97 -1.10
CA ASN A 152 -5.57 4.81 -1.85
C ASN A 152 -5.16 5.27 -3.26
N GLU A 153 -3.92 5.03 -3.64
CA GLU A 153 -3.41 5.43 -4.94
C GLU A 153 -3.93 4.47 -6.04
N PHE A 154 -4.38 5.06 -7.16
CA PHE A 154 -5.07 4.38 -8.25
C PHE A 154 -4.32 3.16 -8.81
N THR A 155 -3.01 3.27 -9.06
CA THR A 155 -2.24 2.18 -9.67
C THR A 155 -2.11 0.99 -8.71
N ARG A 156 -2.13 1.22 -7.39
CA ARG A 156 -2.19 0.15 -6.39
C ARG A 156 -3.59 -0.41 -6.25
N ALA A 157 -4.60 0.45 -6.19
CA ALA A 157 -5.99 0.05 -6.17
C ALA A 157 -6.35 -0.84 -7.37
N SER A 158 -5.84 -0.55 -8.57
CA SER A 158 -6.10 -1.32 -9.78
C SER A 158 -5.60 -2.77 -9.73
N THR A 159 -4.57 -3.08 -8.92
CA THR A 159 -4.05 -4.45 -8.76
C THR A 159 -4.81 -5.28 -7.75
N SER A 160 -5.73 -4.67 -7.00
CA SER A 160 -6.38 -5.28 -5.84
C SER A 160 -7.48 -6.30 -6.17
N GLN A 161 -8.02 -6.31 -7.39
CA GLN A 161 -9.29 -6.97 -7.78
C GLN A 161 -10.53 -6.37 -7.11
N LEU A 162 -10.47 -5.12 -6.60
CA LEU A 162 -11.56 -4.46 -5.89
C LEU A 162 -12.02 -3.16 -6.58
N LEU A 163 -11.24 -2.70 -7.55
CA LEU A 163 -11.52 -1.50 -8.33
C LEU A 163 -12.30 -1.83 -9.60
N ASN A 164 -13.35 -1.08 -9.90
CA ASN A 164 -14.04 -1.15 -11.18
C ASN A 164 -13.22 -0.39 -12.24
N THR A 165 -12.77 -1.10 -13.27
CA THR A 165 -11.89 -0.53 -14.31
C THR A 165 -12.58 0.44 -15.26
N LYS A 166 -13.93 0.46 -15.28
CA LYS A 166 -14.71 1.39 -16.12
C LYS A 166 -15.00 2.70 -15.42
N THR A 167 -15.30 2.62 -14.11
CA THR A 167 -15.66 3.79 -13.30
C THR A 167 -14.47 4.36 -12.55
N HIS A 168 -13.38 3.60 -12.40
CA HIS A 168 -12.21 3.92 -11.56
C HIS A 168 -12.58 4.15 -10.09
N GLN A 169 -13.61 3.48 -9.62
CA GLN A 169 -14.07 3.54 -8.22
C GLN A 169 -14.09 2.14 -7.61
N TRP A 170 -14.14 2.05 -6.30
CA TRP A 170 -14.36 0.82 -5.58
C TRP A 170 -15.66 0.15 -6.01
N ASP A 171 -15.61 -1.12 -6.40
CA ASP A 171 -16.71 -1.83 -7.03
C ASP A 171 -17.70 -2.41 -6.00
N ASP A 172 -18.90 -1.84 -5.92
CA ASP A 172 -19.93 -2.27 -4.96
C ASP A 172 -20.30 -3.75 -5.11
N VAL A 173 -20.38 -4.25 -6.34
CA VAL A 173 -20.76 -5.65 -6.60
C VAL A 173 -19.72 -6.61 -6.04
N ILE A 174 -18.44 -6.32 -6.24
CA ILE A 174 -17.35 -7.16 -5.72
C ILE A 174 -17.39 -7.19 -4.20
N PHE A 175 -17.48 -6.02 -3.54
CA PHE A 175 -17.53 -5.95 -2.09
C PHE A 175 -18.75 -6.68 -1.51
N GLU A 176 -19.93 -6.50 -2.10
CA GLU A 176 -21.16 -7.15 -1.67
C GLU A 176 -21.08 -8.67 -1.83
N LYS A 177 -20.74 -9.15 -3.04
CA LYS A 177 -20.70 -10.58 -3.36
C LYS A 177 -19.65 -11.34 -2.53
N LEU A 178 -18.49 -10.74 -2.32
CA LEU A 178 -17.43 -11.36 -1.51
C LEU A 178 -17.63 -11.14 -0.01
N ASN A 179 -18.62 -10.33 0.40
CA ASN A 179 -18.87 -9.93 1.80
C ASN A 179 -17.64 -9.25 2.42
N LEU A 180 -17.06 -8.29 1.72
CA LEU A 180 -15.89 -7.53 2.17
C LEU A 180 -16.31 -6.13 2.68
N PRO A 181 -15.62 -5.58 3.69
CA PRO A 181 -15.98 -4.29 4.30
C PRO A 181 -15.50 -3.10 3.45
N LYS A 182 -16.33 -2.62 2.53
CA LYS A 182 -16.01 -1.50 1.65
C LYS A 182 -15.64 -0.21 2.41
N HIS A 183 -16.16 -0.02 3.63
CA HIS A 183 -15.89 1.16 4.44
C HIS A 183 -14.41 1.34 4.81
N LEU A 184 -13.61 0.28 4.73
CA LEU A 184 -12.16 0.35 4.97
C LEU A 184 -11.40 1.07 3.85
N MET A 185 -11.99 1.14 2.65
CA MET A 185 -11.33 1.70 1.48
C MET A 185 -11.37 3.23 1.52
N GLN A 186 -10.25 3.84 1.15
CA GLN A 186 -10.09 5.28 1.15
C GLN A 186 -10.45 5.90 -0.21
N GLU A 187 -10.53 7.23 -0.25
CA GLU A 187 -10.64 7.99 -1.49
C GLU A 187 -9.49 7.64 -2.43
N ILE A 188 -9.82 7.48 -3.73
CA ILE A 188 -8.81 7.17 -4.75
C ILE A 188 -8.19 8.46 -5.28
N ILE A 189 -6.86 8.51 -5.20
CA ILE A 189 -6.06 9.58 -5.81
C ILE A 189 -5.23 9.04 -6.98
N TYR A 190 -4.84 9.93 -7.89
CA TYR A 190 -4.03 9.56 -9.05
C TYR A 190 -2.54 9.86 -8.83
N PRO A 191 -1.64 9.16 -9.59
CA PRO A 191 -0.21 9.44 -9.54
C PRO A 191 0.08 10.93 -9.78
N GLY A 192 1.06 11.48 -9.06
CA GLY A 192 1.42 12.90 -9.16
C GLY A 192 0.55 13.83 -8.32
N THR A 193 -0.48 13.32 -7.62
CA THR A 193 -1.24 14.11 -6.65
C THR A 193 -0.36 14.43 -5.44
N MET A 194 -0.32 15.70 -5.05
CA MET A 194 0.32 16.11 -3.80
C MET A 194 -0.57 15.71 -2.63
N ILE A 195 -0.09 14.78 -1.80
CA ILE A 195 -0.84 14.24 -0.65
C ILE A 195 -0.78 15.22 0.53
N GLY A 196 0.37 15.81 0.78
CA GLY A 196 0.61 16.72 1.91
C GLY A 196 2.08 16.96 2.16
N GLU A 197 2.37 17.63 3.25
CA GLU A 197 3.71 17.84 3.76
C GLU A 197 4.05 16.78 4.81
N LEU A 198 5.34 16.62 5.14
CA LEU A 198 5.76 15.79 6.28
C LEU A 198 5.09 16.30 7.56
N THR A 199 4.74 15.38 8.46
CA THR A 199 4.31 15.80 9.80
C THR A 199 5.40 16.62 10.47
N ALA A 200 5.01 17.57 11.36
CA ALA A 200 5.98 18.42 12.06
C ALA A 200 7.02 17.61 12.84
N GLU A 201 6.57 16.51 13.45
CA GLU A 201 7.46 15.59 14.19
C GLU A 201 8.51 14.97 13.26
N LEU A 202 8.07 14.45 12.10
CA LEU A 202 8.96 13.81 11.15
C LEU A 202 9.89 14.82 10.46
N ALA A 203 9.38 15.99 10.11
CA ALA A 203 10.21 17.06 9.53
C ALA A 203 11.31 17.54 10.50
N ALA A 204 11.06 17.47 11.81
CA ALA A 204 12.09 17.78 12.81
C ALA A 204 13.08 16.62 13.02
N GLU A 205 12.70 15.39 12.67
CA GLU A 205 13.54 14.20 12.81
C GLU A 205 14.50 14.03 11.62
N VAL A 206 14.09 14.40 10.42
CA VAL A 206 14.85 14.14 9.18
C VAL A 206 15.45 15.40 8.61
#